data_13302eaacc752408ada99138ce2b248d
#
_entry.id   13302eaacc752408ada99138ce2b248d
#
_cell.length_a   1.000
_cell.length_b   1.000
_cell.length_c   1.000
_cell.angle_alpha   90.00
_cell.angle_beta   90.00
_cell.angle_gamma   90.00
#
_symmetry.space_group_name_H-M   'P 1'
#
loop_
_entity.id
_entity.type
_entity.pdbx_description
1 polymer ?
#
loop_
_entity_poly.entity_id
_entity_poly.type
_entity_poly.pdbx_seq_one_letter_code
_entity_poly.pdbx_strand_id
1 'polypeptide(L)'
;SYQIKNPMIDITEKSAAVADKEGNDILVFQEDGLKGEVHTTMPIEKVSVSEQGIVSAILKSDTAMKVICYDTAGNILVEHKTSLAGSGYPVDVALSANGQMMQVLYLYTQDGRIEGRLHYYNFGDAGKDKTDHQVTKKNYKNTIMASGFFMDENTSAAIGDNAMVIYTGKDIPKQNVK
;
A
#
# COMPACT_ATOMS: atom_id res chain seq x y z
N SER A 1 25.60 -7.29 -8.81
CA SER A 1 24.56 -8.34 -8.71
C SER A 1 23.90 -8.25 -7.35
N TYR A 2 22.59 -8.29 -7.30
CA TYR A 2 21.81 -8.27 -6.06
C TYR A 2 21.47 -9.70 -5.66
N GLN A 3 21.52 -10.00 -4.36
CA GLN A 3 21.07 -11.28 -3.83
C GLN A 3 19.68 -11.10 -3.24
N ILE A 4 18.66 -11.38 -4.04
CA ILE A 4 17.26 -11.44 -3.59
C ILE A 4 16.95 -12.92 -3.33
N LYS A 5 16.64 -13.27 -2.10
CA LYS A 5 16.38 -14.64 -1.67
C LYS A 5 14.92 -15.06 -1.88
N ASN A 6 14.01 -14.15 -1.67
CA ASN A 6 12.56 -14.38 -1.74
C ASN A 6 11.90 -13.24 -2.54
N PRO A 7 12.00 -13.24 -3.88
CA PRO A 7 11.59 -12.12 -4.71
C PRO A 7 10.09 -11.90 -4.67
N MET A 8 9.71 -10.66 -4.47
CA MET A 8 8.35 -10.12 -4.58
C MET A 8 8.38 -9.00 -5.61
N ILE A 9 7.43 -9.00 -6.54
CA ILE A 9 7.42 -8.09 -7.67
C ILE A 9 6.07 -7.39 -7.76
N ASP A 10 6.08 -6.08 -7.98
CA ASP A 10 4.93 -5.30 -8.42
C ASP A 10 5.29 -4.53 -9.70
N ILE A 11 4.35 -4.43 -10.64
CA ILE A 11 4.59 -3.93 -12.00
C ILE A 11 3.47 -2.98 -12.41
N THR A 12 3.87 -1.86 -13.01
CA THR A 12 3.01 -0.96 -13.76
C THR A 12 3.41 -0.94 -15.24
N GLU A 13 2.77 -0.09 -16.05
CA GLU A 13 3.18 0.07 -17.46
C GLU A 13 4.60 0.62 -17.62
N LYS A 14 5.11 1.42 -16.66
CA LYS A 14 6.39 2.14 -16.77
C LYS A 14 7.43 1.78 -15.73
N SER A 15 7.03 1.09 -14.67
CA SER A 15 7.93 0.78 -13.56
C SER A 15 7.71 -0.64 -13.04
N ALA A 16 8.77 -1.22 -12.49
CA ALA A 16 8.72 -2.46 -11.73
C ALA A 16 9.49 -2.29 -10.43
N ALA A 17 8.91 -2.73 -9.32
CA ALA A 17 9.63 -2.88 -8.06
C ALA A 17 9.91 -4.35 -7.79
N VAL A 18 11.14 -4.67 -7.43
CA VAL A 18 11.56 -6.00 -7.01
C VAL A 18 12.06 -5.90 -5.58
N ALA A 19 11.38 -6.54 -4.66
CA ALA A 19 11.71 -6.54 -3.24
C ALA A 19 12.10 -7.94 -2.76
N ASP A 20 12.96 -7.99 -1.75
CA ASP A 20 13.26 -9.23 -1.03
C ASP A 20 12.28 -9.36 0.14
N LYS A 21 11.31 -10.29 0.04
CA LYS A 21 10.35 -10.55 1.12
C LYS A 21 11.11 -11.03 2.37
N GLU A 22 10.77 -10.46 3.52
CA GLU A 22 11.48 -10.65 4.79
C GLU A 22 12.93 -10.11 4.80
N GLY A 23 13.39 -9.53 3.68
CA GLY A 23 14.62 -8.76 3.57
C GLY A 23 14.36 -7.26 3.68
N ASN A 24 15.36 -6.46 3.26
CA ASN A 24 15.33 -5.01 3.42
C ASN A 24 15.55 -4.22 2.12
N ASP A 25 15.69 -4.90 0.98
CA ASP A 25 16.05 -4.23 -0.28
C ASP A 25 14.87 -4.18 -1.23
N ILE A 26 14.67 -3.02 -1.85
CA ILE A 26 13.72 -2.81 -2.94
C ILE A 26 14.49 -2.16 -4.10
N LEU A 27 14.41 -2.76 -5.27
CA LEU A 27 14.97 -2.24 -6.51
C LEU A 27 13.84 -1.73 -7.39
N VAL A 28 13.99 -0.52 -7.90
CA VAL A 28 13.02 0.09 -8.81
C VAL A 28 13.61 0.20 -10.21
N PHE A 29 12.92 -0.38 -11.18
CA PHE A 29 13.30 -0.38 -12.59
C PHE A 29 12.30 0.41 -13.41
N GLN A 30 12.78 1.03 -14.47
CA GLN A 30 12.01 1.60 -15.56
C GLN A 30 12.58 1.14 -16.91
N GLU A 31 12.02 1.60 -18.02
CA GLU A 31 12.42 1.17 -19.38
C GLU A 31 13.94 1.27 -19.63
N ASP A 32 14.58 2.29 -19.10
CA ASP A 32 16.02 2.55 -19.26
C ASP A 32 16.90 1.92 -18.16
N GLY A 33 16.34 1.02 -17.34
CA GLY A 33 17.05 0.21 -16.35
C GLY A 33 16.76 0.56 -14.89
N LEU A 34 17.73 0.29 -14.00
CA LEU A 34 17.61 0.56 -12.56
C LEU A 34 17.53 2.06 -12.29
N LYS A 35 16.47 2.49 -11.63
CA LYS A 35 16.19 3.88 -11.26
C LYS A 35 16.43 4.20 -9.80
N GLY A 36 16.25 3.25 -8.93
CA GLY A 36 16.40 3.46 -7.52
C GLY A 36 16.61 2.19 -6.72
N GLU A 37 17.25 2.38 -5.58
CA GLU A 37 17.48 1.35 -4.57
C GLU A 37 17.00 1.91 -3.23
N VAL A 38 16.10 1.18 -2.58
CA VAL A 38 15.61 1.54 -1.25
C VAL A 38 16.06 0.46 -0.29
N HIS A 39 16.74 0.87 0.78
CA HIS A 39 17.09 -0.01 1.89
C HIS A 39 16.20 0.32 3.09
N THR A 40 15.31 -0.61 3.45
CA THR A 40 14.34 -0.42 4.53
C THR A 40 14.95 -0.75 5.89
N THR A 41 14.45 -0.08 6.94
CA THR A 41 14.91 -0.30 8.33
C THR A 41 14.26 -1.51 9.01
N MET A 42 13.28 -2.12 8.37
CA MET A 42 12.53 -3.28 8.86
C MET A 42 12.25 -4.23 7.70
N PRO A 43 12.05 -5.54 7.97
CA PRO A 43 11.72 -6.51 6.95
C PRO A 43 10.48 -6.13 6.12
N ILE A 44 10.55 -6.41 4.82
CA ILE A 44 9.51 -6.10 3.84
C ILE A 44 8.50 -7.25 3.80
N GLU A 45 7.19 -6.92 3.93
CA GLU A 45 6.10 -7.88 3.82
C GLU A 45 5.34 -7.75 2.50
N LYS A 46 5.17 -6.51 2.01
CA LYS A 46 4.47 -6.17 0.75
C LYS A 46 5.09 -4.95 0.12
N VAL A 47 4.95 -4.85 -1.20
CA VAL A 47 5.41 -3.70 -1.98
C VAL A 47 4.39 -3.36 -3.06
N SER A 48 4.26 -2.08 -3.38
CA SER A 48 3.54 -1.59 -4.55
C SER A 48 4.31 -0.42 -5.18
N VAL A 49 4.29 -0.29 -6.50
CA VAL A 49 5.02 0.73 -7.25
C VAL A 49 4.08 1.58 -8.11
N SER A 50 4.36 2.87 -8.23
CA SER A 50 3.73 3.77 -9.19
C SER A 50 4.52 3.85 -10.51
N GLU A 51 3.93 4.43 -11.55
CA GLU A 51 4.63 4.66 -12.82
C GLU A 51 5.81 5.63 -12.71
N GLN A 52 5.82 6.50 -11.68
CA GLN A 52 6.94 7.42 -11.39
C GLN A 52 8.06 6.75 -10.59
N GLY A 53 7.90 5.49 -10.20
CA GLY A 53 8.85 4.77 -9.37
C GLY A 53 8.72 5.05 -7.87
N ILE A 54 7.67 5.72 -7.42
CA ILE A 54 7.33 5.79 -5.99
C ILE A 54 6.97 4.38 -5.54
N VAL A 55 7.52 3.97 -4.39
CA VAL A 55 7.26 2.65 -3.82
C VAL A 55 6.57 2.80 -2.47
N SER A 56 5.48 2.08 -2.29
CA SER A 56 4.87 1.87 -0.99
C SER A 56 5.16 0.47 -0.49
N ALA A 57 5.52 0.34 0.78
CA ALA A 57 5.85 -0.94 1.40
C ALA A 57 5.15 -1.11 2.75
N ILE A 58 4.72 -2.34 3.03
CA ILE A 58 4.40 -2.79 4.37
C ILE A 58 5.67 -3.38 4.96
N LEU A 59 6.12 -2.79 6.06
CA LEU A 59 7.27 -3.24 6.82
C LEU A 59 6.80 -3.85 8.15
N LYS A 60 7.37 -4.98 8.52
CA LYS A 60 6.99 -5.72 9.72
C LYS A 60 8.21 -6.25 10.47
N SER A 61 8.23 -6.02 11.77
CA SER A 61 9.09 -6.71 12.73
C SER A 61 8.24 -7.40 13.79
N ASP A 62 8.86 -8.06 14.75
CA ASP A 62 8.17 -8.72 15.86
C ASP A 62 7.38 -7.74 16.74
N THR A 63 7.79 -6.47 16.78
CA THR A 63 7.24 -5.46 17.70
C THR A 63 6.54 -4.29 17.02
N ALA A 64 6.71 -4.12 15.72
CA ALA A 64 6.22 -2.96 14.99
C ALA A 64 5.80 -3.29 13.55
N MET A 65 4.84 -2.52 13.07
CA MET A 65 4.41 -2.53 11.67
C MET A 65 4.28 -1.10 11.17
N LYS A 66 4.65 -0.89 9.91
CA LYS A 66 4.57 0.41 9.24
C LYS A 66 4.11 0.24 7.81
N VAL A 67 3.45 1.26 7.29
CA VAL A 67 3.26 1.47 5.85
C VAL A 67 4.07 2.72 5.49
N ILE A 68 5.02 2.58 4.57
CA ILE A 68 5.94 3.65 4.19
C ILE A 68 5.95 3.82 2.69
N CYS A 69 5.99 5.08 2.22
CA CYS A 69 6.25 5.42 0.82
C CYS A 69 7.64 6.02 0.68
N TYR A 70 8.35 5.61 -0.36
CA TYR A 70 9.69 6.08 -0.73
C TYR A 70 9.69 6.65 -2.14
N ASP A 71 10.52 7.66 -2.38
CA ASP A 71 10.91 8.06 -3.74
C ASP A 71 12.02 7.13 -4.29
N THR A 72 12.42 7.34 -5.54
CA THR A 72 13.49 6.57 -6.20
C THR A 72 14.88 6.78 -5.58
N ALA A 73 15.08 7.84 -4.81
CA ALA A 73 16.32 8.10 -4.08
C ALA A 73 16.34 7.45 -2.69
N GLY A 74 15.24 6.77 -2.29
CA GLY A 74 15.09 6.15 -0.98
C GLY A 74 14.68 7.10 0.14
N ASN A 75 14.26 8.34 -0.20
CA ASN A 75 13.73 9.27 0.79
C ASN A 75 12.30 8.87 1.17
N ILE A 76 12.00 8.96 2.47
CA ILE A 76 10.66 8.70 2.98
C ILE A 76 9.75 9.89 2.62
N LEU A 77 8.71 9.61 1.84
CA LEU A 77 7.66 10.57 1.51
C LEU A 77 6.55 10.56 2.56
N VAL A 78 6.18 9.37 3.03
CA VAL A 78 5.11 9.15 4.01
C VAL A 78 5.46 7.96 4.89
N GLU A 79 5.20 8.07 6.18
CA GLU A 79 5.31 6.98 7.15
C GLU A 79 4.05 6.91 8.01
N HIS A 80 3.33 5.79 7.96
CA HIS A 80 2.21 5.47 8.86
C HIS A 80 2.61 4.33 9.80
N LYS A 81 2.75 4.65 11.08
CA LYS A 81 2.87 3.63 12.13
C LYS A 81 1.49 3.02 12.38
N THR A 82 1.41 1.71 12.27
CA THR A 82 0.18 0.98 12.51
C THR A 82 0.23 0.27 13.86
N SER A 83 -0.93 0.09 14.47
CA SER A 83 -1.06 -0.71 15.69
C SER A 83 -2.29 -1.59 15.62
N LEU A 84 -2.24 -2.75 16.27
CA LEU A 84 -3.38 -3.68 16.30
C LEU A 84 -4.63 -3.05 16.90
N ALA A 85 -4.47 -2.20 17.93
CA ALA A 85 -5.59 -1.48 18.56
C ALA A 85 -6.09 -0.27 17.76
N GLY A 86 -5.27 0.25 16.84
CA GLY A 86 -5.60 1.40 16.00
C GLY A 86 -6.19 0.99 14.65
N SER A 87 -5.37 1.05 13.60
CA SER A 87 -5.80 0.70 12.24
C SER A 87 -6.00 -0.79 12.03
N GLY A 88 -5.29 -1.63 12.77
CA GLY A 88 -5.22 -3.07 12.59
C GLY A 88 -3.90 -3.49 11.95
N TYR A 89 -3.82 -4.77 11.58
CA TYR A 89 -2.69 -5.37 10.86
C TYR A 89 -2.78 -5.01 9.36
N PRO A 90 -1.81 -4.32 8.76
CA PRO A 90 -1.81 -4.04 7.33
C PRO A 90 -1.55 -5.35 6.56
N VAL A 91 -2.45 -5.70 5.65
CA VAL A 91 -2.39 -6.95 4.88
C VAL A 91 -2.02 -6.72 3.42
N ASP A 92 -2.38 -5.57 2.87
CA ASP A 92 -2.06 -5.24 1.48
C ASP A 92 -1.97 -3.73 1.27
N VAL A 93 -1.18 -3.32 0.28
CA VAL A 93 -0.99 -1.93 -0.12
C VAL A 93 -0.96 -1.83 -1.64
N ALA A 94 -1.62 -0.82 -2.19
CA ALA A 94 -1.60 -0.51 -3.61
C ALA A 94 -1.42 1.00 -3.82
N LEU A 95 -0.63 1.38 -4.83
CA LEU A 95 -0.49 2.75 -5.31
C LEU A 95 -1.25 2.94 -6.62
N SER A 96 -1.85 4.11 -6.80
CA SER A 96 -2.33 4.54 -8.12
C SER A 96 -1.15 4.75 -9.08
N ALA A 97 -1.39 4.64 -10.39
CA ALA A 97 -0.36 4.78 -11.41
C ALA A 97 0.43 6.10 -11.27
N ASN A 98 -0.25 7.21 -10.96
CA ASN A 98 0.38 8.51 -10.75
C ASN A 98 1.01 8.70 -9.35
N GLY A 99 0.98 7.70 -8.48
CA GLY A 99 1.56 7.75 -7.14
C GLY A 99 0.88 8.68 -6.13
N GLN A 100 -0.23 9.32 -6.49
CA GLN A 100 -0.92 10.28 -5.61
C GLN A 100 -1.87 9.62 -4.62
N MET A 101 -2.37 8.43 -4.93
CA MET A 101 -3.30 7.71 -4.08
C MET A 101 -2.70 6.39 -3.62
N MET A 102 -2.81 6.13 -2.33
CA MET A 102 -2.47 4.84 -1.72
C MET A 102 -3.72 4.23 -1.10
N GLN A 103 -3.98 2.97 -1.42
CA GLN A 103 -4.97 2.11 -0.77
C GLN A 103 -4.23 1.17 0.20
N VAL A 104 -4.71 1.06 1.44
CA VAL A 104 -4.19 0.09 2.40
C VAL A 104 -5.34 -0.72 2.97
N LEU A 105 -5.19 -2.03 2.96
CA LEU A 105 -6.10 -2.97 3.59
C LEU A 105 -5.55 -3.40 4.93
N TYR A 106 -6.43 -3.46 5.93
CA TYR A 106 -6.08 -3.88 7.27
C TYR A 106 -7.01 -5.00 7.75
N LEU A 107 -6.45 -5.90 8.52
CA LEU A 107 -7.18 -6.86 9.33
C LEU A 107 -7.25 -6.35 10.77
N TYR A 108 -8.44 -6.12 11.27
CA TYR A 108 -8.68 -5.70 12.63
C TYR A 108 -9.45 -6.79 13.39
N THR A 109 -9.04 -7.06 14.61
CA THR A 109 -9.72 -8.02 15.48
C THR A 109 -9.99 -7.36 16.82
N GLN A 110 -11.24 -7.44 17.30
CA GLN A 110 -11.64 -6.95 18.61
C GLN A 110 -12.76 -7.85 19.16
N ASP A 111 -12.64 -8.26 20.40
CA ASP A 111 -13.65 -9.07 21.11
C ASP A 111 -14.11 -10.31 20.33
N GLY A 112 -13.16 -10.99 19.66
CA GLY A 112 -13.44 -12.16 18.83
C GLY A 112 -14.13 -11.87 17.49
N ARG A 113 -14.28 -10.60 17.11
CA ARG A 113 -14.83 -10.19 15.82
C ARG A 113 -13.70 -9.83 14.86
N ILE A 114 -13.89 -10.20 13.60
CA ILE A 114 -12.99 -9.86 12.49
C ILE A 114 -13.61 -8.70 11.71
N GLU A 115 -12.78 -7.73 11.35
CA GLU A 115 -13.17 -6.59 10.54
C GLU A 115 -12.09 -6.29 9.53
N GLY A 116 -12.42 -6.32 8.24
CA GLY A 116 -11.59 -5.77 7.19
C GLY A 116 -11.74 -4.26 7.17
N ARG A 117 -10.63 -3.54 7.09
CA ARG A 117 -10.63 -2.08 6.97
C ARG A 117 -9.92 -1.68 5.70
N LEU A 118 -10.49 -0.71 5.01
CA LEU A 118 -9.93 -0.13 3.82
C LEU A 118 -9.73 1.36 4.04
N HIS A 119 -8.51 1.83 3.90
CA HIS A 119 -8.15 3.24 4.01
C HIS A 119 -7.54 3.74 2.70
N TYR A 120 -7.90 4.97 2.33
CA TYR A 120 -7.25 5.70 1.23
C TYR A 120 -6.52 6.92 1.78
N TYR A 121 -5.33 7.12 1.26
CA TYR A 121 -4.44 8.25 1.56
C TYR A 121 -4.15 8.98 0.26
N ASN A 122 -4.41 10.28 0.23
CA ASN A 122 -4.15 11.13 -0.93
C ASN A 122 -2.98 12.07 -0.64
N PHE A 123 -1.90 11.94 -1.38
CA PHE A 123 -0.69 12.75 -1.21
C PHE A 123 -0.72 14.07 -2.00
N GLY A 124 -1.80 14.30 -2.77
CA GLY A 124 -2.09 15.55 -3.45
C GLY A 124 -2.90 16.53 -2.60
N ASP A 125 -3.49 17.51 -3.25
CA ASP A 125 -4.22 18.62 -2.60
C ASP A 125 -5.40 18.17 -1.73
N ALA A 126 -6.09 17.10 -2.10
CA ALA A 126 -7.25 16.62 -1.34
C ALA A 126 -6.88 16.05 0.03
N GLY A 127 -5.66 15.58 0.21
CA GLY A 127 -5.19 15.01 1.46
C GLY A 127 -4.26 15.88 2.29
N LYS A 128 -3.73 17.00 1.74
CA LYS A 128 -2.69 17.81 2.40
C LYS A 128 -3.09 18.35 3.78
N ASP A 129 -4.37 18.71 3.97
CA ASP A 129 -4.92 19.24 5.23
C ASP A 129 -5.62 18.16 6.07
N LYS A 130 -5.49 16.87 5.69
CA LYS A 130 -6.05 15.74 6.44
C LYS A 130 -5.01 15.12 7.34
N THR A 131 -5.44 14.61 8.48
CA THR A 131 -4.57 13.82 9.37
C THR A 131 -4.04 12.62 8.61
N ASP A 132 -2.71 12.49 8.56
CA ASP A 132 -2.00 11.41 7.85
C ASP A 132 -2.37 11.27 6.36
N HIS A 133 -2.87 12.36 5.72
CA HIS A 133 -3.37 12.35 4.34
C HIS A 133 -4.58 11.43 4.10
N GLN A 134 -5.24 10.92 5.16
CA GLN A 134 -6.34 9.98 5.04
C GLN A 134 -7.62 10.68 4.55
N VAL A 135 -8.10 10.28 3.35
CA VAL A 135 -9.29 10.86 2.71
C VAL A 135 -10.53 9.97 2.81
N THR A 136 -10.35 8.67 2.89
CA THR A 136 -11.47 7.71 3.00
C THR A 136 -11.09 6.57 3.95
N LYS A 137 -12.06 6.17 4.77
CA LYS A 137 -11.98 5.00 5.64
C LYS A 137 -13.30 4.24 5.60
N LYS A 138 -13.23 2.91 5.44
CA LYS A 138 -14.39 2.02 5.45
C LYS A 138 -14.08 0.73 6.19
N ASN A 139 -15.04 0.28 6.97
CA ASN A 139 -14.95 -0.96 7.73
C ASN A 139 -15.97 -1.99 7.22
N TYR A 140 -15.54 -3.23 7.11
CA TYR A 140 -16.32 -4.37 6.65
C TYR A 140 -16.34 -5.43 7.73
N LYS A 141 -17.49 -5.56 8.42
CA LYS A 141 -17.66 -6.53 9.52
C LYS A 141 -17.69 -7.94 8.98
N ASN A 142 -17.06 -8.86 9.69
CA ASN A 142 -16.99 -10.29 9.36
C ASN A 142 -16.45 -10.53 7.92
N THR A 143 -15.53 -9.71 7.48
CA THR A 143 -14.90 -9.79 6.15
C THR A 143 -13.39 -9.65 6.34
N ILE A 144 -12.63 -10.52 5.70
CA ILE A 144 -11.17 -10.40 5.59
C ILE A 144 -10.87 -9.85 4.21
N MET A 145 -10.41 -8.58 4.14
CA MET A 145 -9.91 -8.02 2.89
C MET A 145 -8.51 -8.55 2.62
N ALA A 146 -8.28 -9.10 1.43
CA ALA A 146 -7.06 -9.82 1.09
C ALA A 146 -6.17 -9.11 0.08
N SER A 147 -6.77 -8.46 -0.93
CA SER A 147 -6.03 -7.80 -2.00
C SER A 147 -6.75 -6.56 -2.48
N GLY A 148 -5.96 -5.51 -2.77
CA GLY A 148 -6.44 -4.27 -3.34
C GLY A 148 -5.61 -3.85 -4.54
N PHE A 149 -6.22 -3.16 -5.50
CA PHE A 149 -5.54 -2.66 -6.70
C PHE A 149 -6.27 -1.47 -7.32
N PHE A 150 -5.54 -0.69 -8.09
CA PHE A 150 -6.10 0.36 -8.94
C PHE A 150 -6.30 -0.18 -10.35
N MET A 151 -7.48 0.04 -10.91
CA MET A 151 -7.82 -0.27 -12.31
C MET A 151 -7.38 0.87 -13.21
N ASP A 152 -7.52 2.10 -12.71
CA ASP A 152 -7.08 3.35 -13.30
C ASP A 152 -6.93 4.42 -12.20
N GLU A 153 -6.65 5.68 -12.54
CA GLU A 153 -6.49 6.78 -11.56
C GLU A 153 -7.78 7.14 -10.81
N ASN A 154 -8.93 6.73 -11.32
CA ASN A 154 -10.25 7.04 -10.77
C ASN A 154 -10.94 5.85 -10.11
N THR A 155 -10.51 4.62 -10.43
CA THR A 155 -11.19 3.39 -10.04
C THR A 155 -10.23 2.43 -9.36
N SER A 156 -10.63 1.95 -8.21
CA SER A 156 -9.90 0.92 -7.48
C SER A 156 -10.85 -0.15 -6.95
N ALA A 157 -10.32 -1.31 -6.65
CA ALA A 157 -11.06 -2.42 -6.09
C ALA A 157 -10.36 -3.01 -4.87
N ALA A 158 -11.12 -3.66 -4.01
CA ALA A 158 -10.60 -4.52 -2.96
C ALA A 158 -11.41 -5.81 -2.92
N ILE A 159 -10.72 -6.93 -2.77
CA ILE A 159 -11.27 -8.27 -2.76
C ILE A 159 -11.08 -8.86 -1.36
N GLY A 160 -12.14 -9.39 -0.81
CA GLY A 160 -12.16 -10.11 0.44
C GLY A 160 -12.71 -11.54 0.28
N ASP A 161 -12.79 -12.24 1.40
CA ASP A 161 -13.28 -13.62 1.47
C ASP A 161 -14.77 -13.77 1.08
N ASN A 162 -15.55 -12.71 1.29
CA ASN A 162 -17.00 -12.73 1.05
C ASN A 162 -17.52 -11.48 0.29
N ALA A 163 -16.64 -10.60 -0.15
CA ALA A 163 -17.01 -9.37 -0.84
C ALA A 163 -15.93 -8.91 -1.83
N MET A 164 -16.38 -8.33 -2.93
CA MET A 164 -15.57 -7.47 -3.80
C MET A 164 -16.20 -6.08 -3.78
N VAL A 165 -15.39 -5.07 -3.55
CA VAL A 165 -15.86 -3.67 -3.48
C VAL A 165 -15.10 -2.83 -4.49
N ILE A 166 -15.84 -1.94 -5.16
CA ILE A 166 -15.30 -1.00 -6.15
C ILE A 166 -15.48 0.42 -5.62
N TYR A 167 -14.42 1.20 -5.72
CA TYR A 167 -14.38 2.60 -5.36
C TYR A 167 -14.07 3.45 -6.58
N THR A 168 -14.72 4.60 -6.67
CA THR A 168 -14.43 5.62 -7.69
C THR A 168 -14.20 6.97 -7.07
N GLY A 169 -13.36 7.78 -7.71
CA GLY A 169 -12.98 9.13 -7.30
C GLY A 169 -11.47 9.24 -7.09
N LYS A 170 -10.82 10.05 -7.93
CA LYS A 170 -9.36 10.26 -7.87
C LYS A 170 -8.90 11.05 -6.65
N ASP A 171 -9.76 11.86 -6.05
CA ASP A 171 -9.40 12.71 -4.91
C ASP A 171 -9.90 12.13 -3.58
N ILE A 172 -11.17 11.72 -3.54
CA ILE A 172 -11.82 11.13 -2.37
C ILE A 172 -12.63 9.92 -2.86
N PRO A 173 -12.04 8.71 -2.85
CA PRO A 173 -12.72 7.50 -3.32
C PRO A 173 -14.00 7.21 -2.53
N LYS A 174 -15.08 6.90 -3.26
CA LYS A 174 -16.37 6.48 -2.70
C LYS A 174 -16.76 5.12 -3.22
N GLN A 175 -17.31 4.29 -2.35
CA GLN A 175 -17.77 2.96 -2.72
C GLN A 175 -18.97 3.04 -3.67
N ASN A 176 -18.88 2.39 -4.83
CA ASN A 176 -19.94 2.33 -5.82
C ASN A 176 -20.72 1.03 -5.78
N VAL A 177 -20.00 -0.09 -5.68
CA VAL A 177 -20.58 -1.45 -5.70
C VAL A 177 -20.05 -2.23 -4.51
N LYS A 178 -20.89 -3.04 -3.94
CA LYS A 178 -20.59 -3.93 -2.83
C LYS A 178 -20.71 -5.38 -3.29
#